data_bf585417d4298f9664679d4dcb54078f
#
_entry.id   bf585417d4298f9664679d4dcb54078f
#
_cell.length_a   1.000
_cell.length_b   1.000
_cell.length_c   1.000
_cell.angle_alpha   90.00
_cell.angle_beta   90.00
_cell.angle_gamma   90.00
#
_symmetry.space_group_name_H-M   'P 1'
#
loop_
_entity.id
_entity.type
_entity.pdbx_description
1 polymer ?
#
loop_
_entity_poly.entity_id
_entity_poly.type
_entity_poly.pdbx_seq_one_letter_code
_entity_poly.pdbx_strand_id
1 'polypeptide(L)' 'MSSSMVRIYADLVRKGVKTIEDVPGRVRDEVQQLLDQQKDKDSDD' A
#
# COMPACT_ATOMS: atom_id res chain seq x y z
N MET A 1 -7.79 -0.09 15.22
CA MET A 1 -7.19 -0.79 14.12
C MET A 1 -6.59 0.16 13.13
N SER A 2 -5.41 -0.11 12.75
CA SER A 2 -4.68 0.79 11.88
C SER A 2 -4.81 0.42 10.40
N SER A 3 -5.65 -0.52 10.08
CA SER A 3 -5.75 -0.97 8.70
C SER A 3 -6.26 0.12 7.77
N SER A 4 -7.02 1.07 8.30
CA SER A 4 -7.48 2.19 7.48
C SER A 4 -6.32 2.99 6.94
N MET A 5 -5.36 3.29 7.81
CA MET A 5 -4.20 4.06 7.38
C MET A 5 -3.39 3.30 6.35
N VAL A 6 -3.26 2.01 6.56
CA VAL A 6 -2.51 1.18 5.62
C VAL A 6 -3.17 1.25 4.24
N ARG A 7 -4.47 1.18 4.20
CA ARG A 7 -5.18 1.22 2.93
C ARG A 7 -5.02 2.57 2.25
N ILE A 8 -5.09 3.63 3.02
CA ILE A 8 -4.94 4.97 2.46
C ILE A 8 -3.56 5.12 1.85
N TYR A 9 -2.53 4.71 2.58
CA TYR A 9 -1.18 4.80 2.06
C TYR A 9 -0.99 3.91 0.84
N ALA A 10 -1.54 2.72 0.87
CA ALA A 10 -1.42 1.82 -0.27
C ALA A 10 -2.05 2.43 -1.50
N ASP A 11 -3.20 3.04 -1.33
CA ASP A 11 -3.89 3.67 -2.44
C ASP A 11 -3.05 4.81 -3.02
N LEU A 12 -2.49 5.64 -2.16
CA LEU A 12 -1.68 6.76 -2.60
C LEU A 12 -0.43 6.28 -3.34
N VAL A 13 0.16 5.21 -2.86
CA VAL A 13 1.33 4.66 -3.52
C VAL A 13 0.96 4.08 -4.88
N ARG A 14 -0.16 3.40 -4.95
CA ARG A 14 -0.60 2.83 -6.21
C ARG A 14 -0.86 3.90 -7.26
N LYS A 15 -1.42 5.00 -6.83
CA LYS A 15 -1.72 6.09 -7.76
C LYS A 15 -0.50 6.90 -8.14
N GLY A 16 0.61 6.66 -7.46
CA GLY A 16 1.80 7.42 -7.74
C GLY A 16 1.85 8.77 -7.06
N VAL A 17 0.93 9.02 -6.15
CA VAL A 17 0.91 10.27 -5.40
C VAL A 17 2.02 10.28 -4.36
N LYS A 18 2.29 9.12 -3.78
CA LYS A 18 3.35 8.96 -2.79
C LYS A 18 4.19 7.75 -3.13
N THR A 19 5.37 7.70 -2.54
CA THR A 19 6.24 6.55 -2.72
C THR A 19 6.27 5.76 -1.42
N ILE A 20 6.81 4.55 -1.52
CA ILE A 20 6.90 3.71 -0.33
C ILE A 20 7.79 4.37 0.72
N GLU A 21 8.73 5.18 0.30
CA GLU A 21 9.59 5.88 1.24
C GLU A 21 8.84 6.96 2.00
N ASP A 22 7.77 7.47 1.44
CA ASP A 22 6.93 8.44 2.12
C ASP A 22 6.07 7.80 3.19
N VAL A 23 5.95 6.49 3.16
CA VAL A 23 5.14 5.76 4.12
C VAL A 23 5.95 5.57 5.40
N PRO A 24 5.37 5.87 6.57
CA PRO A 24 6.08 5.64 7.83
C PRO A 24 6.54 4.19 7.94
N GLY A 25 7.74 4.01 8.49
CA GLY A 25 8.33 2.69 8.57
C GLY A 25 7.45 1.68 9.29
N ARG A 26 6.72 2.15 10.29
CA ARG A 26 5.92 1.24 11.10
C ARG A 26 4.77 0.60 10.32
N VAL A 27 4.30 1.25 9.27
CA VAL A 27 3.23 0.69 8.46
C VAL A 27 3.72 0.30 7.07
N ARG A 28 4.97 0.52 6.79
CA ARG A 28 5.51 0.25 5.46
C ARG A 28 5.37 -1.22 5.08
N ASP A 29 5.67 -2.09 6.01
CA ASP A 29 5.57 -3.53 5.74
C ASP A 29 4.14 -3.91 5.40
N GLU A 30 3.21 -3.39 6.16
CA GLU A 30 1.80 -3.70 5.92
C GLU A 30 1.35 -3.13 4.59
N VAL A 31 1.79 -1.93 4.27
CA VAL A 31 1.44 -1.34 2.99
C VAL A 31 1.99 -2.18 1.85
N GLN A 32 3.22 -2.63 1.99
CA GLN A 32 3.82 -3.46 0.95
C GLN A 32 3.08 -4.77 0.78
N GLN A 33 2.67 -5.37 1.88
CA GLN A 33 1.92 -6.60 1.80
C GLN A 33 0.59 -6.38 1.10
N LEU A 34 -0.05 -5.29 1.43
CA LEU A 34 -1.33 -4.99 0.80
C LEU A 34 -1.15 -4.73 -0.69
N LEU A 35 -0.12 -3.98 -1.04
CA LEU A 35 0.15 -3.71 -2.44
C LEU A 35 0.45 -5.00 -3.20
N ASP A 36 1.18 -5.88 -2.56
CA ASP A 36 1.52 -7.15 -3.19
C ASP A 36 0.26 -7.96 -3.47
N GLN A 37 -0.66 -7.97 -2.54
CA GLN A 37 -1.91 -8.70 -2.73
C GLN A 37 -2.74 -8.07 -3.83
N GLN A 38 -2.81 -6.75 -3.85
CA GLN A 38 -3.58 -6.06 -4.88
C GLN A 38 -2.94 -6.21 -6.24
N LYS A 39 -1.63 -6.25 -6.26
CA LYS A 39 -0.92 -6.44 -7.50
C LYS A 39 -1.29 -7.76 -8.13
N ASP A 40 -1.39 -8.77 -7.31
CA ASP A 40 -1.74 -10.09 -7.78
C ASP A 40 -3.13 -10.08 -8.38
N LYS A 41 -4.06 -9.45 -7.70
CA LYS A 41 -5.40 -9.32 -8.21
C LYS A 41 -5.44 -8.54 -9.49
N ASP A 42 -4.66 -7.49 -9.54
CA ASP A 42 -4.64 -6.63 -10.68
C ASP A 42 -4.17 -7.37 -11.91
N SER A 43 -3.13 -8.15 -11.76
CA SER A 43 -2.60 -8.88 -12.90
C SER A 43 -3.58 -9.95 -13.36
N ASP A 44 -4.47 -10.37 -12.50
CA ASP A 44 -5.46 -11.35 -12.87
C ASP A 44 -6.45 -10.77 -13.88
N ASP A 45 -6.59 -9.49 -13.85
CA ASP A 45 -7.48 -8.84 -14.77
C ASP A 45 -6.87 -8.81 -16.18
#